data_323e41e045ba5d6e7e3523ce7c4770e3
#
_entry.id   323e41e045ba5d6e7e3523ce7c4770e3
#
_cell.length_a   1.000
_cell.length_b   1.000
_cell.length_c   1.000
_cell.angle_alpha   90.00
_cell.angle_beta   90.00
_cell.angle_gamma   90.00
#
_symmetry.space_group_name_H-M   'P 1'
#
loop_
_entity.id
_entity.type
_entity.pdbx_description
1 polymer ?
#
loop_
_entity_poly.entity_id
_entity_poly.type
_entity_poly.pdbx_seq_one_letter_code
_entity_poly.pdbx_strand_id
1 'polypeptide(L)'
;MYQLVKALLFQLPAEKAHYFTTGLLKSIFKIPGIKSIFKSIYGYENKNLAQTIFGLTFKNPVGLAAGFDKNADFINEFEAMGFGFIEIGTVTPLAQSGNPQPRLFRLKKDQALINRMGFNNNGMHAAVENLKNRPKNLIVGGNIGKNKITPNDKAVDDYLKCYEALYDYVDYFVINVSSPNTPGLRELQDKEPLTALIKAVQNENNQKPVKKPILLKIAPDLTNSQLDDILDMANETNLDGLIATNTTIDRKGLHTSNVDLEEIGAGGLSGKPLKERATAVVKYIRSHHPTIPIIAVGGILNGEDVKEKIAAGANLVQVYSGLVYRGPGLIKEILKAISSD
;
A
#
# COMPACT_ATOMS: atom_id res chain seq x y z
N MET A 1 5.15 -6.57 -25.37
CA MET A 1 6.24 -7.28 -24.67
C MET A 1 5.81 -7.84 -23.32
N TYR A 2 5.27 -7.03 -22.37
CA TYR A 2 4.88 -7.54 -21.05
C TYR A 2 3.84 -8.67 -21.08
N GLN A 3 2.88 -8.67 -22.01
CA GLN A 3 1.86 -9.71 -22.11
C GLN A 3 2.45 -11.13 -22.32
N LEU A 4 3.54 -11.25 -23.08
CA LEU A 4 4.25 -12.52 -23.27
C LEU A 4 4.96 -12.95 -21.97
N VAL A 5 5.66 -12.02 -21.32
CA VAL A 5 6.33 -12.27 -20.04
C VAL A 5 5.30 -12.66 -18.97
N LYS A 6 4.16 -11.96 -18.93
CA LYS A 6 3.04 -12.28 -18.03
C LYS A 6 2.50 -13.69 -18.26
N ALA A 7 2.33 -14.10 -19.52
CA ALA A 7 1.81 -15.44 -19.84
C ALA A 7 2.71 -16.56 -19.26
N LEU A 8 4.03 -16.37 -19.31
CA LEU A 8 5.00 -17.29 -18.71
C LEU A 8 4.98 -17.23 -17.17
N LEU A 9 5.03 -16.03 -16.60
CA LEU A 9 5.02 -15.85 -15.14
C LEU A 9 3.71 -16.35 -14.50
N PHE A 10 2.61 -16.31 -15.23
CA PHE A 10 1.32 -16.76 -14.74
C PHE A 10 1.16 -18.30 -14.74
N GLN A 11 2.12 -19.05 -15.25
CA GLN A 11 2.20 -20.51 -15.06
C GLN A 11 2.80 -20.87 -13.69
N LEU A 12 3.62 -19.97 -13.11
CA LEU A 12 4.16 -20.19 -11.77
C LEU A 12 3.13 -19.84 -10.69
N PRO A 13 3.17 -20.46 -9.50
CA PRO A 13 2.43 -19.98 -8.33
C PRO A 13 2.69 -18.48 -8.08
N ALA A 14 1.65 -17.74 -7.67
CA ALA A 14 1.69 -16.27 -7.62
C ALA A 14 2.86 -15.73 -6.76
N GLU A 15 3.10 -16.30 -5.60
CA GLU A 15 4.17 -15.88 -4.70
C GLU A 15 5.56 -16.24 -5.26
N LYS A 16 5.71 -17.42 -5.89
CA LYS A 16 6.96 -17.80 -6.57
C LYS A 16 7.28 -16.86 -7.74
N ALA A 17 6.27 -16.51 -8.53
CA ALA A 17 6.45 -15.54 -9.63
C ALA A 17 6.89 -14.17 -9.12
N HIS A 18 6.34 -13.70 -7.98
CA HIS A 18 6.75 -12.45 -7.35
C HIS A 18 8.22 -12.48 -6.97
N TYR A 19 8.66 -13.45 -6.17
CA TYR A 19 10.07 -13.55 -5.75
C TYR A 19 11.04 -13.78 -6.93
N PHE A 20 10.66 -14.58 -7.91
CA PHE A 20 11.46 -14.77 -9.11
C PHE A 20 11.66 -13.45 -9.88
N THR A 21 10.57 -12.72 -10.13
CA THR A 21 10.62 -11.47 -10.89
C THR A 21 11.39 -10.38 -10.17
N THR A 22 11.13 -10.21 -8.86
CA THR A 22 11.82 -9.18 -8.06
C THR A 22 13.29 -9.53 -7.84
N GLY A 23 13.63 -10.80 -7.63
CA GLY A 23 15.01 -11.25 -7.53
C GLY A 23 15.80 -11.08 -8.83
N LEU A 24 15.17 -11.40 -9.98
CA LEU A 24 15.76 -11.16 -11.30
C LEU A 24 15.99 -9.66 -11.53
N LEU A 25 15.00 -8.83 -11.22
CA LEU A 25 15.09 -7.38 -11.33
C LEU A 25 16.24 -6.82 -10.49
N LYS A 26 16.33 -7.22 -9.21
CA LYS A 26 17.44 -6.84 -8.33
C LYS A 26 18.82 -7.24 -8.88
N SER A 27 18.91 -8.41 -9.50
CA SER A 27 20.15 -8.90 -10.12
C SER A 27 20.54 -8.08 -11.35
N ILE A 28 19.58 -7.77 -12.22
CA ILE A 28 19.78 -6.97 -13.43
C ILE A 28 20.19 -5.54 -13.06
N PHE A 29 19.61 -4.95 -12.00
CA PHE A 29 19.94 -3.59 -11.55
C PHE A 29 21.37 -3.43 -11.00
N LYS A 30 22.08 -4.53 -10.72
CA LYS A 30 23.52 -4.48 -10.40
C LYS A 30 24.39 -4.16 -11.62
N ILE A 31 23.87 -4.32 -12.84
CA ILE A 31 24.60 -4.02 -14.08
C ILE A 31 24.62 -2.50 -14.29
N PRO A 32 25.81 -1.87 -14.44
CA PRO A 32 25.90 -0.43 -14.67
C PRO A 32 25.07 0.00 -15.89
N GLY A 33 24.36 1.12 -15.75
CA GLY A 33 23.53 1.68 -16.83
C GLY A 33 22.10 1.14 -16.91
N ILE A 34 21.80 -0.04 -16.37
CA ILE A 34 20.45 -0.64 -16.44
C ILE A 34 19.39 0.27 -15.79
N LYS A 35 19.68 0.89 -14.64
CA LYS A 35 18.78 1.84 -14.00
C LYS A 35 18.39 2.99 -14.94
N SER A 36 19.35 3.54 -15.68
CA SER A 36 19.10 4.63 -16.64
C SER A 36 18.26 4.16 -17.83
N ILE A 37 18.49 2.95 -18.32
CA ILE A 37 17.70 2.33 -19.39
C ILE A 37 16.25 2.15 -18.91
N PHE A 38 16.02 1.62 -17.70
CA PHE A 38 14.68 1.48 -17.14
C PHE A 38 13.96 2.83 -16.98
N LYS A 39 14.66 3.85 -16.48
CA LYS A 39 14.11 5.22 -16.40
C LYS A 39 13.73 5.78 -17.78
N SER A 40 14.53 5.54 -18.80
CA SER A 40 14.24 5.97 -20.16
C SER A 40 12.99 5.29 -20.74
N ILE A 41 12.82 3.99 -20.49
CA ILE A 41 11.69 3.21 -21.01
C ILE A 41 10.39 3.49 -20.22
N TYR A 42 10.45 3.45 -18.89
CA TYR A 42 9.28 3.45 -18.00
C TYR A 42 9.07 4.77 -17.29
N GLY A 43 10.10 5.60 -17.14
CA GLY A 43 9.97 6.91 -16.53
C GLY A 43 9.10 7.87 -17.37
N TYR A 44 8.43 8.77 -16.68
CA TYR A 44 7.73 9.90 -17.26
C TYR A 44 7.81 11.06 -16.27
N GLU A 45 8.33 12.19 -16.74
CA GLU A 45 8.49 13.38 -15.92
C GLU A 45 7.59 14.50 -16.46
N ASN A 46 6.75 15.03 -15.61
CA ASN A 46 5.95 16.20 -15.87
C ASN A 46 5.83 16.99 -14.55
N LYS A 47 6.44 18.16 -14.50
CA LYS A 47 6.47 19.03 -13.31
C LYS A 47 5.07 19.45 -12.84
N ASN A 48 4.09 19.49 -13.74
CA ASN A 48 2.70 19.85 -13.43
C ASN A 48 1.99 18.77 -12.59
N LEU A 49 2.54 17.55 -12.52
CA LEU A 49 2.03 16.47 -11.68
C LEU A 49 2.57 16.51 -10.24
N ALA A 50 3.56 17.39 -9.98
CA ALA A 50 4.08 17.54 -8.64
C ALA A 50 3.07 18.25 -7.75
N GLN A 51 2.92 17.75 -6.52
CA GLN A 51 2.04 18.34 -5.52
C GLN A 51 2.59 18.18 -4.11
N THR A 52 2.27 19.15 -3.24
CA THR A 52 2.67 19.12 -1.84
C THR A 52 1.48 18.70 -0.98
N ILE A 53 1.60 17.58 -0.31
CA ILE A 53 0.59 17.00 0.58
C ILE A 53 1.28 16.62 1.89
N PHE A 54 0.67 16.84 3.04
CA PHE A 54 1.25 16.62 4.38
C PHE A 54 2.60 17.34 4.61
N GLY A 55 2.89 18.41 3.89
CA GLY A 55 4.21 19.06 3.92
C GLY A 55 5.30 18.35 3.10
N LEU A 56 4.98 17.27 2.39
CA LEU A 56 5.89 16.52 1.52
C LEU A 56 5.59 16.80 0.04
N THR A 57 6.63 17.01 -0.76
CA THR A 57 6.49 17.27 -2.20
C THR A 57 6.66 15.96 -2.99
N PHE A 58 5.56 15.48 -3.54
CA PHE A 58 5.51 14.29 -4.40
C PHE A 58 5.75 14.71 -5.86
N LYS A 59 6.69 14.07 -6.55
CA LYS A 59 7.00 14.38 -7.96
C LYS A 59 5.85 14.03 -8.93
N ASN A 60 5.00 13.08 -8.55
CA ASN A 60 3.76 12.72 -9.22
C ASN A 60 2.84 11.98 -8.22
N PRO A 61 1.52 11.89 -8.48
CA PRO A 61 0.56 11.38 -7.52
C PRO A 61 0.49 9.85 -7.43
N VAL A 62 1.32 9.09 -8.15
CA VAL A 62 1.19 7.62 -8.26
C VAL A 62 2.25 6.92 -7.42
N GLY A 63 1.81 6.19 -6.40
CA GLY A 63 2.67 5.41 -5.51
C GLY A 63 2.52 3.90 -5.64
N LEU A 64 3.50 3.18 -5.09
CA LEU A 64 3.43 1.74 -4.86
C LEU A 64 2.79 1.47 -3.50
N ALA A 65 1.77 0.61 -3.47
CA ALA A 65 1.08 0.26 -2.23
C ALA A 65 1.90 -0.71 -1.35
N ALA A 66 1.75 -0.59 -0.04
CA ALA A 66 2.31 -1.53 0.93
C ALA A 66 1.97 -2.99 0.62
N GLY A 67 2.86 -3.89 0.99
CA GLY A 67 2.76 -5.32 0.77
C GLY A 67 3.46 -5.80 -0.50
N PHE A 68 3.81 -4.91 -1.42
CA PHE A 68 4.56 -5.27 -2.63
C PHE A 68 6.07 -5.36 -2.32
N ASP A 69 6.62 -4.36 -1.67
CA ASP A 69 7.99 -4.33 -1.13
C ASP A 69 7.97 -4.25 0.39
N LYS A 70 7.90 -5.42 1.04
CA LYS A 70 7.66 -5.47 2.50
C LYS A 70 8.85 -5.05 3.33
N ASN A 71 10.05 -5.27 2.82
CA ASN A 71 11.30 -5.07 3.55
C ASN A 71 12.16 -3.93 2.97
N ALA A 72 11.62 -3.13 2.05
CA ALA A 72 12.39 -2.12 1.31
C ALA A 72 13.53 -2.71 0.44
N ASP A 73 13.32 -3.91 -0.11
CA ASP A 73 14.31 -4.64 -0.90
C ASP A 73 14.51 -4.10 -2.32
N PHE A 74 13.50 -3.38 -2.88
CA PHE A 74 13.39 -3.06 -4.31
C PHE A 74 13.08 -1.58 -4.58
N ILE A 75 13.38 -0.68 -3.66
CA ILE A 75 13.05 0.76 -3.76
C ILE A 75 13.67 1.40 -5.02
N ASN A 76 14.93 1.07 -5.33
CA ASN A 76 15.62 1.60 -6.51
C ASN A 76 15.00 1.17 -7.83
N GLU A 77 14.53 -0.07 -7.88
CA GLU A 77 13.90 -0.67 -9.04
C GLU A 77 12.52 -0.02 -9.30
N PHE A 78 11.72 0.15 -8.26
CA PHE A 78 10.42 0.80 -8.38
C PHE A 78 10.55 2.31 -8.65
N GLU A 79 11.55 2.98 -8.08
CA GLU A 79 11.85 4.39 -8.42
C GLU A 79 12.13 4.54 -9.91
N ALA A 80 12.87 3.60 -10.50
CA ALA A 80 13.18 3.60 -11.93
C ALA A 80 11.97 3.30 -12.83
N MET A 81 10.91 2.69 -12.29
CA MET A 81 9.63 2.50 -13.00
C MET A 81 8.73 3.75 -13.02
N GLY A 82 9.14 4.85 -12.37
CA GLY A 82 8.43 6.12 -12.42
C GLY A 82 7.47 6.39 -11.26
N PHE A 83 7.42 5.54 -10.24
CA PHE A 83 6.61 5.81 -9.05
C PHE A 83 7.01 7.13 -8.39
N GLY A 84 6.03 7.93 -8.00
CA GLY A 84 6.21 9.18 -7.27
C GLY A 84 6.64 8.98 -5.82
N PHE A 85 6.16 7.89 -5.22
CA PHE A 85 6.46 7.46 -3.85
C PHE A 85 6.27 5.96 -3.69
N ILE A 86 6.79 5.40 -2.61
CA ILE A 86 6.70 3.97 -2.30
C ILE A 86 6.28 3.80 -0.84
N GLU A 87 5.34 2.93 -0.57
CA GLU A 87 4.98 2.50 0.77
C GLU A 87 5.53 1.10 1.02
N ILE A 88 6.51 0.99 1.91
CA ILE A 88 7.10 -0.28 2.34
C ILE A 88 6.25 -0.94 3.43
N GLY A 89 6.49 -2.19 3.70
CA GLY A 89 5.83 -2.91 4.81
C GLY A 89 4.62 -3.74 4.34
N THR A 90 3.79 -4.19 5.25
CA THR A 90 3.76 -3.83 6.68
C THR A 90 4.97 -4.40 7.39
N VAL A 91 5.68 -3.54 8.10
CA VAL A 91 6.82 -3.89 8.94
C VAL A 91 6.32 -4.16 10.36
N THR A 92 6.82 -5.21 10.98
CA THR A 92 6.58 -5.54 12.39
C THR A 92 7.90 -5.51 13.18
N PRO A 93 7.89 -5.35 14.52
CA PRO A 93 9.13 -5.30 15.27
C PRO A 93 10.03 -6.51 15.04
N LEU A 94 9.47 -7.71 15.14
CA LEU A 94 10.18 -8.96 14.90
C LEU A 94 9.86 -9.49 13.50
N ALA A 95 10.83 -10.19 12.91
CA ALA A 95 10.60 -10.98 11.71
C ALA A 95 9.50 -12.01 11.94
N GLN A 96 8.66 -12.24 10.94
CA GLN A 96 7.65 -13.30 10.99
C GLN A 96 7.39 -13.88 9.60
N SER A 97 7.21 -15.20 9.55
CA SER A 97 6.99 -15.93 8.30
C SER A 97 5.62 -15.65 7.66
N GLY A 98 4.67 -15.13 8.43
CA GLY A 98 3.28 -14.96 8.02
C GLY A 98 2.49 -16.26 8.08
N ASN A 99 1.40 -16.33 7.30
CA ASN A 99 0.53 -17.51 7.24
C ASN A 99 1.14 -18.62 6.36
N PRO A 100 0.73 -19.89 6.51
CA PRO A 100 1.18 -21.00 5.68
C PRO A 100 0.91 -20.78 4.18
N GLN A 101 1.76 -21.32 3.33
CA GLN A 101 1.57 -21.36 1.87
C GLN A 101 0.69 -22.56 1.46
N PRO A 102 -0.08 -22.44 0.33
CA PRO A 102 -0.20 -21.28 -0.55
C PRO A 102 -1.05 -20.17 0.08
N ARG A 103 -0.65 -18.93 -0.13
CA ARG A 103 -1.26 -17.74 0.52
C ARG A 103 -1.44 -16.54 -0.42
N LEU A 104 -1.15 -16.71 -1.70
CA LEU A 104 -1.36 -15.71 -2.75
C LEU A 104 -1.91 -16.38 -4.00
N PHE A 105 -3.10 -15.95 -4.44
CA PHE A 105 -3.85 -16.55 -5.54
C PHE A 105 -4.22 -15.48 -6.57
N ARG A 106 -4.18 -15.85 -7.86
CA ARG A 106 -4.59 -14.98 -8.97
C ARG A 106 -5.94 -15.40 -9.52
N LEU A 107 -6.90 -14.50 -9.53
CA LEU A 107 -8.17 -14.64 -10.20
C LEU A 107 -8.07 -14.00 -11.58
N LYS A 108 -7.62 -14.79 -12.58
CA LYS A 108 -7.25 -14.26 -13.90
C LYS A 108 -8.42 -13.63 -14.63
N LYS A 109 -9.62 -14.23 -14.55
CA LYS A 109 -10.86 -13.73 -15.17
C LYS A 109 -11.30 -12.39 -14.58
N ASP A 110 -11.02 -12.17 -13.30
CA ASP A 110 -11.42 -10.99 -12.54
C ASP A 110 -10.33 -9.92 -12.47
N GLN A 111 -9.14 -10.16 -13.03
CA GLN A 111 -7.97 -9.30 -12.86
C GLN A 111 -7.73 -8.96 -11.38
N ALA A 112 -7.80 -9.98 -10.52
CA ALA A 112 -7.80 -9.85 -9.08
C ALA A 112 -6.80 -10.79 -8.40
N LEU A 113 -6.48 -10.48 -7.14
CA LEU A 113 -5.66 -11.31 -6.28
C LEU A 113 -6.40 -11.56 -4.97
N ILE A 114 -6.33 -12.80 -4.46
CA ILE A 114 -6.66 -13.11 -3.07
C ILE A 114 -5.35 -13.39 -2.34
N ASN A 115 -5.16 -12.75 -1.19
CA ASN A 115 -4.00 -12.98 -0.34
C ASN A 115 -4.38 -13.21 1.11
N ARG A 116 -3.60 -14.07 1.79
CA ARG A 116 -3.61 -14.26 3.24
C ARG A 116 -2.19 -14.27 3.79
N MET A 117 -1.43 -13.21 3.45
CA MET A 117 0.01 -13.15 3.72
C MET A 117 0.35 -13.14 5.22
N GLY A 118 -0.46 -12.47 6.08
CA GLY A 118 -0.25 -12.43 7.53
C GLY A 118 0.98 -11.64 7.94
N PHE A 119 1.25 -10.51 7.26
CA PHE A 119 2.38 -9.61 7.52
C PHE A 119 3.76 -10.30 7.54
N ASN A 120 3.99 -11.24 6.60
CA ASN A 120 5.32 -11.82 6.45
C ASN A 120 6.34 -10.73 6.10
N ASN A 121 7.35 -10.57 6.95
CA ASN A 121 8.43 -9.61 6.78
C ASN A 121 9.65 -10.00 7.62
N ASN A 122 10.79 -9.36 7.36
CA ASN A 122 12.07 -9.66 8.01
C ASN A 122 12.32 -8.82 9.28
N GLY A 123 11.28 -8.11 9.78
CA GLY A 123 11.36 -7.25 10.95
C GLY A 123 11.91 -5.86 10.67
N MET A 124 11.75 -4.96 11.65
CA MET A 124 12.11 -3.55 11.53
C MET A 124 13.60 -3.32 11.22
N HIS A 125 14.49 -4.10 11.81
CA HIS A 125 15.93 -3.92 11.61
C HIS A 125 16.37 -4.24 10.17
N ALA A 126 15.79 -5.28 9.54
CA ALA A 126 16.07 -5.60 8.15
C ALA A 126 15.55 -4.50 7.20
N ALA A 127 14.38 -3.93 7.48
CA ALA A 127 13.86 -2.81 6.72
C ALA A 127 14.76 -1.57 6.84
N VAL A 128 15.25 -1.26 8.04
CA VAL A 128 16.21 -0.16 8.28
C VAL A 128 17.48 -0.35 7.46
N GLU A 129 18.08 -1.54 7.48
CA GLU A 129 19.31 -1.80 6.71
C GLU A 129 19.11 -1.54 5.20
N ASN A 130 17.99 -1.98 4.64
CA ASN A 130 17.67 -1.76 3.24
C ASN A 130 17.40 -0.27 2.93
N LEU A 131 16.77 0.46 3.85
CA LEU A 131 16.45 1.88 3.70
C LEU A 131 17.67 2.81 3.74
N LYS A 132 18.80 2.41 4.33
CA LYS A 132 20.03 3.22 4.38
C LYS A 132 20.49 3.68 3.00
N ASN A 133 20.23 2.90 1.97
CA ASN A 133 20.63 3.16 0.59
C ASN A 133 19.48 3.61 -0.32
N ARG A 134 18.37 4.10 0.23
CA ARG A 134 17.24 4.59 -0.56
C ARG A 134 17.59 5.85 -1.35
N PRO A 135 16.98 6.09 -2.53
CA PRO A 135 17.13 7.34 -3.26
C PRO A 135 16.64 8.54 -2.42
N LYS A 136 17.48 9.57 -2.27
CA LYS A 136 17.17 10.75 -1.44
C LYS A 136 15.95 11.56 -1.92
N ASN A 137 15.66 11.52 -3.23
CA ASN A 137 14.58 12.29 -3.85
C ASN A 137 13.28 11.49 -4.03
N LEU A 138 13.17 10.35 -3.37
CA LEU A 138 11.97 9.52 -3.38
C LEU A 138 11.31 9.55 -2.02
N ILE A 139 10.03 9.90 -1.98
CA ILE A 139 9.23 9.81 -0.76
C ILE A 139 8.97 8.33 -0.45
N VAL A 140 9.26 7.92 0.78
CA VAL A 140 9.03 6.56 1.27
C VAL A 140 8.15 6.59 2.51
N GLY A 141 7.02 5.90 2.44
CA GLY A 141 6.13 5.68 3.58
C GLY A 141 6.48 4.39 4.31
N GLY A 142 6.49 4.43 5.63
CA GLY A 142 6.63 3.26 6.50
C GLY A 142 5.28 2.75 6.97
N ASN A 143 4.78 1.67 6.36
CA ASN A 143 3.57 1.00 6.82
C ASN A 143 3.94 0.06 7.97
N ILE A 144 3.40 0.31 9.16
CA ILE A 144 3.75 -0.39 10.40
C ILE A 144 2.55 -1.13 10.99
N GLY A 145 2.82 -2.22 11.69
CA GLY A 145 1.82 -3.04 12.33
C GLY A 145 2.39 -3.90 13.46
N LYS A 146 1.49 -4.55 14.22
CA LYS A 146 1.91 -5.45 15.29
C LYS A 146 2.29 -6.84 14.77
N ASN A 147 3.16 -7.54 15.50
CA ASN A 147 3.42 -8.96 15.28
C ASN A 147 2.14 -9.80 15.52
N LYS A 148 2.04 -10.93 14.84
CA LYS A 148 0.92 -11.87 15.00
C LYS A 148 0.82 -12.40 16.44
N ILE A 149 1.97 -12.61 17.08
CA ILE A 149 2.07 -13.13 18.45
C ILE A 149 1.71 -12.10 19.52
N THR A 150 1.73 -10.80 19.19
CA THR A 150 1.44 -9.73 20.12
C THR A 150 -0.08 -9.61 20.29
N PRO A 151 -0.62 -9.70 21.51
CA PRO A 151 -2.05 -9.51 21.77
C PRO A 151 -2.46 -8.05 21.55
N ASN A 152 -3.77 -7.79 21.34
CA ASN A 152 -4.25 -6.45 20.98
C ASN A 152 -4.03 -5.40 22.08
N ASP A 153 -4.09 -5.78 23.36
CA ASP A 153 -3.81 -4.90 24.51
C ASP A 153 -2.33 -4.46 24.59
N LYS A 154 -1.43 -5.12 23.87
CA LYS A 154 0.01 -4.78 23.75
C LYS A 154 0.35 -4.25 22.35
N ALA A 155 -0.63 -4.05 21.49
CA ALA A 155 -0.39 -3.63 20.11
C ALA A 155 0.40 -2.32 20.02
N VAL A 156 0.08 -1.33 20.86
CA VAL A 156 0.71 0.00 20.87
C VAL A 156 2.24 -0.11 20.96
N ASP A 157 2.76 -1.00 21.79
CA ASP A 157 4.22 -1.19 21.97
C ASP A 157 4.90 -1.56 20.64
N ASP A 158 4.26 -2.41 19.84
CA ASP A 158 4.81 -2.83 18.54
C ASP A 158 4.82 -1.69 17.51
N TYR A 159 3.75 -0.88 17.48
CA TYR A 159 3.73 0.30 16.60
C TYR A 159 4.78 1.32 17.00
N LEU A 160 4.98 1.58 18.30
CA LEU A 160 6.00 2.51 18.79
C LEU A 160 7.42 2.01 18.47
N LYS A 161 7.71 0.71 18.66
CA LYS A 161 9.01 0.11 18.28
C LYS A 161 9.30 0.30 16.79
N CYS A 162 8.32 0.01 15.92
CA CYS A 162 8.49 0.21 14.48
C CYS A 162 8.63 1.68 14.12
N TYR A 163 7.85 2.57 14.75
CA TYR A 163 7.95 4.01 14.57
C TYR A 163 9.36 4.49 14.88
N GLU A 164 9.89 4.16 16.05
CA GLU A 164 11.22 4.58 16.50
C GLU A 164 12.33 4.07 15.57
N ALA A 165 12.29 2.77 15.23
CA ALA A 165 13.30 2.18 14.37
C ALA A 165 13.33 2.77 12.95
N LEU A 166 12.17 3.12 12.39
CA LEU A 166 12.05 3.61 11.01
C LEU A 166 12.10 5.14 10.92
N TYR A 167 12.07 5.87 12.05
CA TYR A 167 11.92 7.32 12.06
C TYR A 167 12.89 8.04 11.14
N ASP A 168 14.18 7.75 11.19
CA ASP A 168 15.20 8.42 10.37
C ASP A 168 15.18 8.00 8.88
N TYR A 169 14.44 6.96 8.54
CA TYR A 169 14.54 6.29 7.24
C TYR A 169 13.30 6.42 6.35
N VAL A 170 12.16 6.87 6.88
CA VAL A 170 10.93 7.08 6.12
C VAL A 170 10.47 8.53 6.19
N ASP A 171 9.61 8.96 5.27
CA ASP A 171 9.14 10.35 5.20
C ASP A 171 7.78 10.54 5.86
N TYR A 172 6.96 9.50 5.93
CA TYR A 172 5.67 9.45 6.62
C TYR A 172 5.41 8.04 7.17
N PHE A 173 4.49 7.94 8.12
CA PHE A 173 4.07 6.66 8.70
C PHE A 173 2.64 6.31 8.34
N VAL A 174 2.36 5.00 8.24
CA VAL A 174 1.02 4.46 8.04
C VAL A 174 0.70 3.45 9.12
N ILE A 175 -0.30 3.75 9.93
CA ILE A 175 -0.84 2.82 10.91
C ILE A 175 -1.76 1.83 10.20
N ASN A 176 -1.38 0.55 10.20
CA ASN A 176 -2.14 -0.48 9.50
C ASN A 176 -2.85 -1.41 10.49
N VAL A 177 -4.12 -1.16 10.71
CA VAL A 177 -5.03 -1.97 11.53
C VAL A 177 -6.09 -2.70 10.69
N SER A 178 -5.99 -2.62 9.35
CA SER A 178 -7.08 -3.00 8.44
C SER A 178 -6.90 -4.34 7.72
N SER A 179 -5.80 -5.08 7.97
CA SER A 179 -5.57 -6.38 7.33
C SER A 179 -6.56 -7.43 7.81
N PRO A 180 -7.25 -8.16 6.91
CA PRO A 180 -8.11 -9.27 7.30
C PRO A 180 -7.32 -10.56 7.63
N ASN A 181 -6.00 -10.55 7.45
CA ASN A 181 -5.15 -11.73 7.46
C ASN A 181 -4.39 -11.95 8.78
N THR A 182 -4.59 -11.06 9.74
CA THR A 182 -4.05 -11.16 11.11
C THR A 182 -5.22 -11.24 12.09
N PRO A 183 -5.34 -12.32 12.87
CA PRO A 183 -6.46 -12.50 13.80
C PRO A 183 -6.62 -11.31 14.75
N GLY A 184 -7.87 -10.85 14.92
CA GLY A 184 -8.24 -9.77 15.83
C GLY A 184 -7.74 -8.37 15.44
N LEU A 185 -6.91 -8.22 14.41
CA LEU A 185 -6.31 -6.92 14.07
C LEU A 185 -7.36 -5.84 13.76
N ARG A 186 -8.44 -6.23 13.09
CA ARG A 186 -9.51 -5.29 12.71
C ARG A 186 -10.33 -4.76 13.89
N GLU A 187 -10.26 -5.41 15.05
CA GLU A 187 -10.85 -4.91 16.31
C GLU A 187 -10.15 -3.62 16.77
N LEU A 188 -8.88 -3.41 16.37
CA LEU A 188 -8.17 -2.15 16.61
C LEU A 188 -8.72 -0.97 15.78
N GLN A 189 -9.67 -1.19 14.86
CA GLN A 189 -10.34 -0.12 14.12
C GLN A 189 -11.54 0.47 14.90
N ASP A 190 -11.93 -0.14 16.02
CA ASP A 190 -12.94 0.43 16.90
C ASP A 190 -12.45 1.75 17.49
N LYS A 191 -13.36 2.71 17.71
CA LYS A 191 -13.05 4.12 17.97
C LYS A 191 -12.06 4.31 19.13
N GLU A 192 -12.31 3.69 20.30
CA GLU A 192 -11.47 3.88 21.47
C GLU A 192 -10.05 3.29 21.30
N PRO A 193 -9.84 2.01 20.94
CA PRO A 193 -8.50 1.47 20.77
C PRO A 193 -7.74 2.15 19.63
N LEU A 194 -8.42 2.55 18.55
CA LEU A 194 -7.82 3.26 17.45
C LEU A 194 -7.32 4.66 17.87
N THR A 195 -8.18 5.41 18.58
CA THR A 195 -7.83 6.74 19.11
C THR A 195 -6.62 6.67 20.04
N ALA A 196 -6.60 5.67 20.95
CA ALA A 196 -5.49 5.48 21.87
C ALA A 196 -4.18 5.17 21.11
N LEU A 197 -4.24 4.30 20.11
CA LEU A 197 -3.08 3.95 19.27
C LEU A 197 -2.54 5.17 18.51
N ILE A 198 -3.40 5.92 17.82
CA ILE A 198 -3.02 7.11 17.06
C ILE A 198 -2.38 8.15 17.99
N LYS A 199 -3.01 8.45 19.14
CA LYS A 199 -2.47 9.40 20.13
C LYS A 199 -1.11 8.96 20.67
N ALA A 200 -0.91 7.66 20.92
CA ALA A 200 0.38 7.14 21.39
C ALA A 200 1.50 7.40 20.36
N VAL A 201 1.26 7.10 19.08
CA VAL A 201 2.25 7.36 18.00
C VAL A 201 2.46 8.86 17.79
N GLN A 202 1.39 9.68 17.87
CA GLN A 202 1.51 11.14 17.76
C GLN A 202 2.28 11.73 18.93
N ASN A 203 2.11 11.24 20.14
CA ASN A 203 2.87 11.69 21.31
C ASN A 203 4.37 11.43 21.14
N GLU A 204 4.74 10.24 20.61
CA GLU A 204 6.13 9.94 20.27
C GLU A 204 6.66 10.88 19.17
N ASN A 205 5.85 11.08 18.10
CA ASN A 205 6.18 12.00 17.01
C ASN A 205 6.37 13.45 17.48
N ASN A 206 5.61 13.89 18.49
CA ASN A 206 5.71 15.23 19.05
C ASN A 206 7.02 15.48 19.82
N GLN A 207 7.70 14.42 20.24
CA GLN A 207 9.01 14.51 20.92
C GLN A 207 10.18 14.57 19.93
N LYS A 208 9.95 14.28 18.64
CA LYS A 208 10.99 14.27 17.60
C LYS A 208 11.32 15.69 17.09
N PRO A 209 12.57 15.91 16.65
CA PRO A 209 12.99 17.20 16.08
C PRO A 209 12.16 17.63 14.86
N VAL A 210 11.75 16.67 14.03
CA VAL A 210 10.93 16.90 12.85
C VAL A 210 9.71 15.96 12.90
N LYS A 211 8.52 16.54 12.99
CA LYS A 211 7.30 15.74 12.95
C LYS A 211 7.09 15.14 11.56
N LYS A 212 6.76 13.86 11.52
CA LYS A 212 6.43 13.16 10.27
C LYS A 212 4.93 12.94 10.17
N PRO A 213 4.34 13.03 8.98
CA PRO A 213 2.93 12.75 8.80
C PRO A 213 2.58 11.33 9.24
N ILE A 214 1.47 11.19 9.96
CA ILE A 214 0.92 9.91 10.41
C ILE A 214 -0.42 9.69 9.73
N LEU A 215 -0.53 8.64 8.93
CA LEU A 215 -1.73 8.27 8.18
C LEU A 215 -2.34 6.99 8.74
N LEU A 216 -3.64 6.82 8.57
CA LEU A 216 -4.36 5.59 8.90
C LEU A 216 -4.80 4.87 7.63
N LYS A 217 -4.51 3.56 7.52
CA LYS A 217 -5.01 2.72 6.42
C LYS A 217 -6.23 1.93 6.84
N ILE A 218 -7.35 2.17 6.16
CA ILE A 218 -8.67 1.63 6.51
C ILE A 218 -9.11 0.47 5.62
N ALA A 219 -10.01 -0.35 6.13
CA ALA A 219 -10.64 -1.44 5.38
C ALA A 219 -11.75 -0.91 4.47
N PRO A 220 -11.99 -1.55 3.30
CA PRO A 220 -13.12 -1.19 2.44
C PRO A 220 -14.46 -1.70 2.98
N ASP A 221 -14.44 -2.69 3.89
CA ASP A 221 -15.62 -3.41 4.37
C ASP A 221 -16.36 -2.66 5.50
N LEU A 222 -15.88 -1.49 5.89
CA LEU A 222 -16.47 -0.65 6.93
C LEU A 222 -17.87 -0.16 6.50
N THR A 223 -18.81 -0.13 7.46
CA THR A 223 -20.11 0.52 7.29
C THR A 223 -19.94 2.04 7.29
N ASN A 224 -20.98 2.78 6.89
CA ASN A 224 -20.95 4.24 6.94
C ASN A 224 -20.76 4.75 8.38
N SER A 225 -21.46 4.14 9.35
CA SER A 225 -21.28 4.50 10.78
C SER A 225 -19.84 4.29 11.26
N GLN A 226 -19.19 3.20 10.84
CA GLN A 226 -17.77 2.97 11.17
C GLN A 226 -16.83 3.97 10.46
N LEU A 227 -17.20 4.42 9.26
CA LEU A 227 -16.48 5.50 8.58
C LEU A 227 -16.64 6.83 9.32
N ASP A 228 -17.84 7.12 9.85
CA ASP A 228 -18.08 8.30 10.68
C ASP A 228 -17.23 8.27 11.96
N ASP A 229 -17.15 7.14 12.65
CA ASP A 229 -16.29 6.95 13.83
C ASP A 229 -14.80 7.23 13.50
N ILE A 230 -14.34 6.78 12.33
CA ILE A 230 -12.97 7.06 11.85
C ILE A 230 -12.77 8.56 11.58
N LEU A 231 -13.76 9.22 10.97
CA LEU A 231 -13.67 10.65 10.68
C LEU A 231 -13.72 11.49 11.95
N ASP A 232 -14.55 11.11 12.91
CA ASP A 232 -14.58 11.73 14.25
C ASP A 232 -13.22 11.60 14.95
N MET A 233 -12.65 10.38 14.94
CA MET A 233 -11.32 10.14 15.51
C MET A 233 -10.25 10.96 14.76
N ALA A 234 -10.32 11.04 13.43
CA ALA A 234 -9.37 11.83 12.63
C ALA A 234 -9.45 13.32 12.98
N ASN A 235 -10.67 13.85 13.20
CA ASN A 235 -10.88 15.21 13.67
C ASN A 235 -10.32 15.42 15.09
N GLU A 236 -10.65 14.51 16.02
CA GLU A 236 -10.22 14.58 17.43
C GLU A 236 -8.69 14.56 17.56
N THR A 237 -8.02 13.76 16.73
CA THR A 237 -6.57 13.56 16.78
C THR A 237 -5.80 14.48 15.83
N ASN A 238 -6.47 15.26 14.98
CA ASN A 238 -5.86 15.99 13.88
C ASN A 238 -4.95 15.09 13.03
N LEU A 239 -5.49 13.92 12.61
CA LEU A 239 -4.78 12.94 11.79
C LEU A 239 -4.37 13.56 10.45
N ASP A 240 -3.13 13.31 10.00
CA ASP A 240 -2.58 13.93 8.78
C ASP A 240 -3.21 13.42 7.49
N GLY A 241 -3.80 12.22 7.48
CA GLY A 241 -4.49 11.69 6.30
C GLY A 241 -4.95 10.25 6.41
N LEU A 242 -5.70 9.82 5.40
CA LEU A 242 -6.25 8.46 5.30
C LEU A 242 -5.75 7.74 4.04
N ILE A 243 -5.55 6.43 4.13
CA ILE A 243 -5.33 5.55 2.98
C ILE A 243 -6.56 4.66 2.79
N ALA A 244 -7.29 4.91 1.73
CA ALA A 244 -8.54 4.22 1.39
C ALA A 244 -8.39 3.48 0.06
N THR A 245 -8.26 2.12 0.03
CA THR A 245 -8.48 1.18 1.13
C THR A 245 -7.46 0.03 1.15
N ASN A 246 -7.54 -0.83 2.17
CA ASN A 246 -6.94 -2.16 2.16
C ASN A 246 -7.74 -3.12 1.24
N THR A 247 -7.55 -4.43 1.38
CA THR A 247 -8.26 -5.48 0.64
C THR A 247 -9.62 -5.80 1.27
N THR A 248 -10.59 -6.26 0.45
CA THR A 248 -11.94 -6.65 0.90
C THR A 248 -12.05 -8.15 1.18
N ILE A 249 -12.97 -8.52 2.05
CA ILE A 249 -13.42 -9.91 2.24
C ILE A 249 -14.64 -10.26 1.37
N ASP A 250 -15.27 -9.29 0.72
CA ASP A 250 -16.40 -9.51 -0.18
C ASP A 250 -15.97 -10.26 -1.45
N ARG A 251 -16.83 -11.18 -1.90
CA ARG A 251 -16.60 -12.03 -3.08
C ARG A 251 -17.67 -11.87 -4.15
N LYS A 252 -18.59 -10.92 -3.97
CA LYS A 252 -19.70 -10.70 -4.89
C LYS A 252 -19.24 -10.26 -6.26
N GLY A 253 -19.93 -10.69 -7.30
CA GLY A 253 -19.70 -10.25 -8.69
C GLY A 253 -18.42 -10.79 -9.33
N LEU A 254 -17.79 -11.83 -8.77
CA LEU A 254 -16.64 -12.48 -9.38
C LEU A 254 -17.06 -13.44 -10.49
N HIS A 255 -16.22 -13.50 -11.55
CA HIS A 255 -16.35 -14.49 -12.64
C HIS A 255 -15.64 -15.81 -12.33
N THR A 256 -14.79 -15.84 -11.33
CA THR A 256 -14.18 -17.08 -10.79
C THR A 256 -15.27 -17.92 -10.15
N SER A 257 -15.26 -19.24 -10.38
CA SER A 257 -16.30 -20.15 -9.90
C SER A 257 -16.33 -20.20 -8.37
N ASN A 258 -17.51 -20.44 -7.80
CA ASN A 258 -17.64 -20.62 -6.34
C ASN A 258 -16.78 -21.79 -5.83
N VAL A 259 -16.66 -22.86 -6.60
CA VAL A 259 -15.81 -24.02 -6.26
C VAL A 259 -14.35 -23.58 -6.10
N ASP A 260 -13.81 -22.83 -7.07
CA ASP A 260 -12.44 -22.31 -6.98
C ASP A 260 -12.27 -21.32 -5.79
N LEU A 261 -13.30 -20.51 -5.52
CA LEU A 261 -13.26 -19.57 -4.39
C LEU A 261 -13.31 -20.26 -3.03
N GLU A 262 -14.08 -21.34 -2.91
CA GLU A 262 -14.14 -22.19 -1.70
C GLU A 262 -12.81 -22.92 -1.48
N GLU A 263 -12.19 -23.45 -2.53
CA GLU A 263 -10.86 -24.07 -2.46
C GLU A 263 -9.77 -23.06 -2.05
N ILE A 264 -9.82 -21.84 -2.60
CA ILE A 264 -8.92 -20.76 -2.18
C ILE A 264 -9.18 -20.39 -0.73
N GLY A 265 -10.43 -20.27 -0.30
CA GLY A 265 -10.84 -19.96 1.06
C GLY A 265 -10.61 -18.48 1.45
N ALA A 266 -10.40 -18.26 2.76
CA ALA A 266 -10.26 -16.92 3.33
C ALA A 266 -9.05 -16.14 2.81
N GLY A 267 -9.17 -14.82 2.81
CA GLY A 267 -8.11 -13.88 2.39
C GLY A 267 -8.66 -12.54 1.93
N GLY A 268 -7.81 -11.55 1.77
CA GLY A 268 -8.16 -10.24 1.24
C GLY A 268 -8.15 -10.23 -0.30
N LEU A 269 -9.24 -9.78 -0.91
CA LEU A 269 -9.39 -9.60 -2.36
C LEU A 269 -8.96 -8.19 -2.76
N SER A 270 -8.13 -8.10 -3.81
CA SER A 270 -7.67 -6.86 -4.43
C SER A 270 -7.80 -6.94 -5.95
N GLY A 271 -7.60 -5.83 -6.65
CA GLY A 271 -7.69 -5.74 -8.11
C GLY A 271 -9.03 -5.18 -8.57
N LYS A 272 -9.41 -5.47 -9.83
CA LYS A 272 -10.57 -4.85 -10.49
C LYS A 272 -11.86 -4.88 -9.67
N PRO A 273 -12.23 -5.99 -9.00
CA PRO A 273 -13.49 -6.06 -8.24
C PRO A 273 -13.58 -5.07 -7.07
N LEU A 274 -12.43 -4.62 -6.53
CA LEU A 274 -12.41 -3.66 -5.42
C LEU A 274 -12.63 -2.21 -5.89
N LYS A 275 -12.59 -1.92 -7.19
CA LYS A 275 -12.56 -0.56 -7.74
C LYS A 275 -13.72 0.30 -7.24
N GLU A 276 -14.96 -0.16 -7.46
CA GLU A 276 -16.17 0.62 -7.14
C GLU A 276 -16.28 0.89 -5.65
N ARG A 277 -16.07 -0.15 -4.81
CA ARG A 277 -16.16 0.01 -3.36
C ARG A 277 -15.09 0.95 -2.83
N ALA A 278 -13.84 0.83 -3.28
CA ALA A 278 -12.76 1.73 -2.87
C ALA A 278 -13.03 3.18 -3.31
N THR A 279 -13.58 3.41 -4.51
CA THR A 279 -13.99 4.74 -4.97
C THR A 279 -15.13 5.30 -4.12
N ALA A 280 -16.13 4.48 -3.78
CA ALA A 280 -17.25 4.90 -2.94
C ALA A 280 -16.78 5.31 -1.53
N VAL A 281 -15.82 4.59 -0.94
CA VAL A 281 -15.22 4.96 0.36
C VAL A 281 -14.51 6.30 0.27
N VAL A 282 -13.69 6.53 -0.77
CA VAL A 282 -13.02 7.82 -0.99
C VAL A 282 -14.03 8.96 -1.10
N LYS A 283 -15.08 8.76 -1.91
CA LYS A 283 -16.15 9.76 -2.08
C LYS A 283 -16.90 10.04 -0.77
N TYR A 284 -17.19 9.01 0.02
CA TYR A 284 -17.82 9.14 1.32
C TYR A 284 -16.95 9.99 2.27
N ILE A 285 -15.68 9.64 2.41
CA ILE A 285 -14.75 10.39 3.24
C ILE A 285 -14.70 11.86 2.81
N ARG A 286 -14.53 12.13 1.51
CA ARG A 286 -14.44 13.51 0.99
C ARG A 286 -15.70 14.32 1.23
N SER A 287 -16.89 13.70 1.14
CA SER A 287 -18.17 14.39 1.38
C SER A 287 -18.40 14.75 2.85
N HIS A 288 -17.82 14.00 3.80
CA HIS A 288 -17.98 14.21 5.25
C HIS A 288 -16.76 14.91 5.89
N HIS A 289 -15.60 14.86 5.22
CA HIS A 289 -14.40 15.57 5.65
C HIS A 289 -13.71 16.22 4.44
N PRO A 290 -14.07 17.47 4.10
CA PRO A 290 -13.64 18.11 2.84
C PRO A 290 -12.14 18.32 2.68
N THR A 291 -11.38 18.38 3.78
CA THR A 291 -9.97 18.81 3.78
C THR A 291 -8.96 17.69 4.06
N ILE A 292 -9.37 16.58 4.68
CA ILE A 292 -8.42 15.51 5.02
C ILE A 292 -7.73 14.98 3.76
N PRO A 293 -6.40 14.88 3.74
CA PRO A 293 -5.70 14.25 2.64
C PRO A 293 -6.01 12.76 2.50
N ILE A 294 -6.24 12.30 1.26
CA ILE A 294 -6.61 10.92 0.96
C ILE A 294 -5.65 10.33 -0.07
N ILE A 295 -5.05 9.19 0.26
CA ILE A 295 -4.36 8.31 -0.69
C ILE A 295 -5.34 7.19 -1.07
N ALA A 296 -5.79 7.15 -2.32
CA ALA A 296 -6.72 6.12 -2.78
C ALA A 296 -6.00 4.86 -3.25
N VAL A 297 -6.49 3.70 -2.80
CA VAL A 297 -5.96 2.38 -3.17
C VAL A 297 -7.11 1.43 -3.47
N GLY A 298 -6.99 0.66 -4.54
CA GLY A 298 -7.93 -0.40 -4.90
C GLY A 298 -8.51 -0.25 -6.31
N GLY A 299 -8.31 -1.29 -7.12
CA GLY A 299 -8.90 -1.41 -8.45
C GLY A 299 -8.28 -0.57 -9.55
N ILE A 300 -7.09 -0.01 -9.37
CA ILE A 300 -6.39 0.82 -10.37
C ILE A 300 -5.65 -0.08 -11.36
N LEU A 301 -6.07 -0.07 -12.65
CA LEU A 301 -5.47 -0.82 -13.74
C LEU A 301 -5.08 0.05 -14.95
N ASN A 302 -5.51 1.31 -14.99
CA ASN A 302 -5.23 2.25 -16.08
C ASN A 302 -5.36 3.69 -15.60
N GLY A 303 -5.17 4.67 -16.52
CA GLY A 303 -5.26 6.09 -16.20
C GLY A 303 -6.68 6.56 -15.85
N GLU A 304 -7.71 6.00 -16.47
CA GLU A 304 -9.11 6.37 -16.18
C GLU A 304 -9.51 5.98 -14.75
N ASP A 305 -9.01 4.84 -14.25
CA ASP A 305 -9.23 4.45 -12.85
C ASP A 305 -8.62 5.48 -11.88
N VAL A 306 -7.48 6.08 -12.24
CA VAL A 306 -6.85 7.16 -11.44
C VAL A 306 -7.66 8.44 -11.51
N LYS A 307 -8.09 8.87 -12.69
CA LYS A 307 -8.96 10.05 -12.85
C LYS A 307 -10.23 9.92 -12.00
N GLU A 308 -10.84 8.75 -12.00
CA GLU A 308 -12.03 8.46 -11.18
C GLU A 308 -11.72 8.60 -9.67
N LYS A 309 -10.57 8.11 -9.20
CA LYS A 309 -10.17 8.28 -7.79
C LYS A 309 -9.92 9.74 -7.42
N ILE A 310 -9.26 10.50 -8.30
CA ILE A 310 -9.02 11.92 -8.10
C ILE A 310 -10.35 12.70 -8.10
N ALA A 311 -11.25 12.43 -9.05
CA ALA A 311 -12.58 13.02 -9.10
C ALA A 311 -13.43 12.68 -7.86
N ALA A 312 -13.22 11.50 -7.25
CA ALA A 312 -13.85 11.12 -5.98
C ALA A 312 -13.27 11.87 -4.77
N GLY A 313 -12.18 12.61 -4.94
CA GLY A 313 -11.56 13.45 -3.90
C GLY A 313 -10.22 12.93 -3.36
N ALA A 314 -9.58 11.96 -4.01
CA ALA A 314 -8.24 11.53 -3.65
C ALA A 314 -7.19 12.58 -4.04
N ASN A 315 -6.16 12.74 -3.20
CA ASN A 315 -5.00 13.57 -3.49
C ASN A 315 -3.91 12.76 -4.19
N LEU A 316 -3.68 11.54 -3.72
CA LEU A 316 -2.69 10.61 -4.23
C LEU A 316 -3.34 9.25 -4.47
N VAL A 317 -2.68 8.40 -5.25
CA VAL A 317 -3.15 7.04 -5.52
C VAL A 317 -2.02 6.03 -5.33
N GLN A 318 -2.37 4.77 -5.00
CA GLN A 318 -1.40 3.69 -4.94
C GLN A 318 -1.84 2.49 -5.79
N VAL A 319 -0.88 1.88 -6.46
CA VAL A 319 -1.07 0.72 -7.33
C VAL A 319 -0.47 -0.53 -6.69
N TYR A 320 -1.18 -1.66 -6.78
CA TYR A 320 -0.71 -2.99 -6.39
C TYR A 320 -1.03 -4.03 -7.48
N SER A 321 -2.27 -4.53 -7.53
CA SER A 321 -2.69 -5.57 -8.47
C SER A 321 -2.58 -5.13 -9.93
N GLY A 322 -2.76 -3.84 -10.21
CA GLY A 322 -2.54 -3.27 -11.53
C GLY A 322 -1.14 -3.51 -12.06
N LEU A 323 -0.11 -3.36 -11.21
CA LEU A 323 1.28 -3.64 -11.61
C LEU A 323 1.47 -5.12 -12.00
N VAL A 324 0.83 -6.05 -11.28
CA VAL A 324 0.89 -7.50 -11.58
C VAL A 324 0.25 -7.82 -12.94
N TYR A 325 -0.88 -7.19 -13.27
CA TYR A 325 -1.63 -7.49 -14.49
C TYR A 325 -1.17 -6.72 -15.72
N ARG A 326 -0.67 -5.48 -15.53
CA ARG A 326 -0.31 -4.55 -16.61
C ARG A 326 1.21 -4.38 -16.79
N GLY A 327 1.99 -4.70 -15.74
CA GLY A 327 3.45 -4.60 -15.74
C GLY A 327 4.01 -3.20 -15.54
N PRO A 328 5.34 -3.04 -15.68
CA PRO A 328 6.04 -1.80 -15.30
C PRO A 328 5.65 -0.58 -16.15
N GLY A 329 5.11 -0.77 -17.36
CA GLY A 329 4.63 0.32 -18.21
C GLY A 329 3.36 1.01 -17.72
N LEU A 330 2.66 0.42 -16.73
CA LEU A 330 1.41 0.97 -16.20
C LEU A 330 1.58 2.38 -15.64
N ILE A 331 2.68 2.64 -14.91
CA ILE A 331 2.89 3.93 -14.27
C ILE A 331 3.03 5.04 -15.31
N LYS A 332 3.82 4.80 -16.36
CA LYS A 332 3.98 5.73 -17.48
C LYS A 332 2.65 5.97 -18.21
N GLU A 333 1.85 4.92 -18.42
CA GLU A 333 0.51 5.00 -19.03
C GLU A 333 -0.40 5.91 -18.18
N ILE A 334 -0.47 5.67 -16.89
CA ILE A 334 -1.26 6.47 -15.94
C ILE A 334 -0.82 7.93 -15.96
N LEU A 335 0.49 8.19 -15.80
CA LEU A 335 1.02 9.55 -15.72
C LEU A 335 0.74 10.35 -17.00
N LYS A 336 0.82 9.73 -18.18
CA LYS A 336 0.44 10.35 -19.43
C LYS A 336 -1.06 10.68 -19.47
N ALA A 337 -1.92 9.75 -19.06
CA ALA A 337 -3.36 9.94 -19.09
C ALA A 337 -3.82 11.11 -18.21
N ILE A 338 -3.24 11.24 -17.01
CA ILE A 338 -3.58 12.35 -16.08
C ILE A 338 -2.85 13.66 -16.38
N SER A 339 -1.89 13.67 -17.31
CA SER A 339 -1.21 14.89 -17.78
C SER A 339 -1.90 15.55 -18.97
N SER A 340 -2.85 14.86 -19.59
CA SER A 340 -3.52 15.31 -20.82
C SER A 340 -4.78 16.14 -20.55
N ASP A 341 -5.15 16.24 -19.29
CA ASP A 341 -6.25 17.06 -18.79
C ASP A 341 -5.69 18.33 -18.14
#